data_74bf21470a13284fd11beb5b547b4fc7
#
_entry.id   74bf21470a13284fd11beb5b547b4fc7
#
_cell.length_a   1.000
_cell.length_b   1.000
_cell.length_c   1.000
_cell.angle_alpha   90.00
_cell.angle_beta   90.00
_cell.angle_gamma   90.00
#
_symmetry.space_group_name_H-M   'P 1'
#
loop_
_entity.id
_entity.type
_entity.pdbx_description
1 polymer ?
#
loop_
_entity_poly.entity_id
_entity_poly.type
_entity_poly.pdbx_seq_one_letter_code
_entity_poly.pdbx_strand_id
1 'polypeptide(L)'
;MGSVSMAVDFAGIHLKNPINTAAGTFGQGWQFTNFIDVSELGAITTKGCAAEPWPGNPKPRMTEVPGGMMNSVGLQNPGVRAFANESGPYLSELTDKGTAVICQVAGHSIEEYVAALELFDELCPWAAAFELNVSCPNIACGGAAMGSTPEGAAEVMRACRPVTKKPLLVKMAPVRLPEIARALEAEGADGLTVINSIPGMAIDVHTRRSKISRPTGGLSGPLLHPIAVRMVWEVCQAVDIPVCGVGGVMTGEDAAEFILAGARLSP
;
A
#
# COMPACT_ATOMS: atom_id res chain seq x y z
N MET A 1 12.90 24.98 24.77
CA MET A 1 12.85 24.53 23.37
C MET A 1 11.38 24.36 22.99
N GLY A 2 10.87 25.04 21.96
CA GLY A 2 9.51 24.87 21.53
C GLY A 2 9.30 23.41 21.06
N SER A 3 8.12 22.82 21.34
CA SER A 3 7.75 21.50 20.83
C SER A 3 7.67 21.58 19.30
N VAL A 4 8.42 20.73 18.61
CA VAL A 4 8.29 20.57 17.15
C VAL A 4 6.97 19.89 16.87
N SER A 5 6.12 20.48 16.03
CA SER A 5 4.90 19.80 15.56
C SER A 5 5.28 18.72 14.57
N MET A 6 4.78 17.51 14.81
CA MET A 6 4.91 16.39 13.88
C MET A 6 3.71 16.27 12.94
N ALA A 7 2.69 17.13 13.11
CA ALA A 7 1.48 17.11 12.27
C ALA A 7 1.81 17.40 10.81
N VAL A 8 1.14 16.68 9.90
CA VAL A 8 1.34 16.79 8.45
C VAL A 8 0.01 16.65 7.72
N ASP A 9 -0.13 17.37 6.60
CA ASP A 9 -1.25 17.17 5.68
C ASP A 9 -0.80 16.28 4.52
N PHE A 10 -1.58 15.21 4.28
CA PHE A 10 -1.33 14.26 3.20
C PHE A 10 -2.63 14.02 2.42
N ALA A 11 -2.63 14.38 1.14
CA ALA A 11 -3.79 14.20 0.26
C ALA A 11 -5.10 14.78 0.85
N GLY A 12 -5.03 15.91 1.56
CA GLY A 12 -6.18 16.53 2.24
C GLY A 12 -6.55 15.91 3.59
N ILE A 13 -5.80 14.92 4.07
CA ILE A 13 -5.98 14.30 5.39
C ILE A 13 -5.01 14.95 6.37
N HIS A 14 -5.53 15.50 7.47
CA HIS A 14 -4.70 16.02 8.56
C HIS A 14 -4.27 14.89 9.49
N LEU A 15 -2.95 14.66 9.61
CA LEU A 15 -2.36 13.59 10.41
C LEU A 15 -1.55 14.19 11.58
N LYS A 16 -1.65 13.59 12.76
CA LYS A 16 -0.90 14.04 13.96
C LYS A 16 0.62 13.84 13.86
N ASN A 17 1.06 12.92 13.01
CA ASN A 17 2.47 12.68 12.66
C ASN A 17 2.58 11.98 11.29
N PRO A 18 3.77 11.95 10.66
CA PRO A 18 3.96 11.40 9.33
C PRO A 18 4.10 9.87 9.29
N ILE A 19 3.88 9.16 10.40
CA ILE A 19 4.08 7.72 10.46
C ILE A 19 2.80 6.99 10.08
N ASN A 20 2.90 6.17 9.05
CA ASN A 20 1.86 5.30 8.53
C ASN A 20 2.33 3.83 8.59
N THR A 21 1.49 2.87 8.30
CA THR A 21 1.88 1.47 8.15
C THR A 21 1.78 1.00 6.69
N ALA A 22 2.68 0.10 6.29
CA ALA A 22 2.60 -0.49 4.96
C ALA A 22 1.48 -1.54 4.89
N ALA A 23 0.61 -1.42 3.88
CA ALA A 23 -0.48 -2.35 3.66
C ALA A 23 0.00 -3.81 3.58
N GLY A 24 -0.70 -4.69 4.27
CA GLY A 24 -0.44 -6.12 4.28
C GLY A 24 0.62 -6.61 5.25
N THR A 25 1.48 -5.73 5.79
CA THR A 25 2.48 -6.11 6.81
C THR A 25 1.98 -5.89 8.23
N PHE A 26 1.08 -4.94 8.41
CA PHE A 26 0.50 -4.57 9.71
C PHE A 26 -0.91 -5.16 9.95
N GLY A 27 -1.41 -5.98 9.03
CA GLY A 27 -2.76 -6.54 9.11
C GLY A 27 -3.82 -5.45 9.15
N GLN A 28 -4.64 -5.46 10.21
CA GLN A 28 -5.66 -4.45 10.50
C GLN A 28 -5.33 -3.63 11.76
N GLY A 29 -4.10 -3.76 12.28
CA GLY A 29 -3.62 -3.05 13.46
C GLY A 29 -3.85 -3.79 14.79
N TRP A 30 -5.03 -4.36 15.02
CA TRP A 30 -5.36 -5.02 16.29
C TRP A 30 -4.42 -6.17 16.67
N GLN A 31 -3.75 -6.80 15.70
CA GLN A 31 -2.74 -7.84 15.91
C GLN A 31 -1.51 -7.32 16.65
N PHE A 32 -1.27 -6.03 16.66
CA PHE A 32 -0.07 -5.40 17.22
C PHE A 32 -0.32 -4.66 18.54
N THR A 33 -1.57 -4.61 19.04
CA THR A 33 -1.92 -3.87 20.26
C THR A 33 -1.21 -4.35 21.53
N ASN A 34 -0.69 -5.59 21.54
CA ASN A 34 0.14 -6.09 22.63
C ASN A 34 1.60 -5.58 22.59
N PHE A 35 2.02 -4.95 21.50
CA PHE A 35 3.39 -4.50 21.29
C PHE A 35 3.52 -2.99 21.26
N ILE A 36 2.53 -2.31 20.70
CA ILE A 36 2.50 -0.84 20.56
C ILE A 36 1.08 -0.33 20.79
N ASP A 37 0.96 0.92 21.19
CA ASP A 37 -0.31 1.66 21.09
C ASP A 37 -0.49 2.12 19.64
N VAL A 38 -1.35 1.42 18.91
CA VAL A 38 -1.64 1.71 17.49
C VAL A 38 -2.23 3.11 17.32
N SER A 39 -2.85 3.67 18.37
CA SER A 39 -3.38 5.02 18.34
C SER A 39 -2.31 6.11 18.35
N GLU A 40 -1.06 5.81 18.54
CA GLU A 40 0.05 6.78 18.40
C GLU A 40 0.42 7.07 16.94
N LEU A 41 0.08 6.16 16.01
CA LEU A 41 0.37 6.32 14.59
C LEU A 41 -0.46 7.44 13.97
N GLY A 42 0.11 8.17 13.01
CA GLY A 42 -0.62 9.17 12.22
C GLY A 42 -1.68 8.52 11.35
N ALA A 43 -1.32 7.41 10.70
CA ALA A 43 -2.25 6.61 9.90
C ALA A 43 -1.94 5.11 9.96
N ILE A 44 -2.91 4.28 9.59
CA ILE A 44 -2.70 2.89 9.23
C ILE A 44 -3.27 2.61 7.84
N THR A 45 -2.53 1.85 7.04
CA THR A 45 -3.04 1.32 5.76
C THR A 45 -3.36 -0.16 5.94
N THR A 46 -4.61 -0.53 5.76
CA THR A 46 -5.11 -1.88 6.02
C THR A 46 -4.63 -2.90 4.99
N LYS A 47 -4.82 -4.17 5.28
CA LYS A 47 -4.68 -5.22 4.27
C LYS A 47 -5.67 -5.00 3.13
N GLY A 48 -5.19 -5.08 1.88
CA GLY A 48 -6.04 -4.91 0.71
C GLY A 48 -7.13 -5.97 0.63
N CYS A 49 -8.38 -5.51 0.39
CA CYS A 49 -9.54 -6.37 0.16
C CYS A 49 -10.13 -6.14 -1.22
N ALA A 50 -10.60 -7.22 -1.82
CA ALA A 50 -11.44 -7.22 -3.01
C ALA A 50 -12.92 -7.25 -2.61
N ALA A 51 -13.83 -7.03 -3.55
CA ALA A 51 -15.28 -7.17 -3.31
C ALA A 51 -15.60 -8.54 -2.70
N GLU A 52 -15.05 -9.60 -3.29
CA GLU A 52 -15.23 -11.00 -2.88
C GLU A 52 -13.96 -11.56 -2.20
N PRO A 53 -14.09 -12.62 -1.37
CA PRO A 53 -12.95 -13.23 -0.68
C PRO A 53 -11.95 -13.88 -1.64
N TRP A 54 -10.65 -13.68 -1.40
CA TRP A 54 -9.59 -14.37 -2.13
C TRP A 54 -8.78 -15.29 -1.21
N PRO A 55 -8.57 -16.58 -1.58
CA PRO A 55 -7.83 -17.53 -0.76
C PRO A 55 -6.32 -17.28 -0.75
N GLY A 56 -5.81 -16.50 -1.70
CA GLY A 56 -4.38 -16.29 -1.93
C GLY A 56 -3.69 -17.51 -2.56
N ASN A 57 -2.36 -17.46 -2.61
CA ASN A 57 -1.54 -18.54 -3.17
C ASN A 57 -1.44 -19.76 -2.24
N PRO A 58 -1.08 -20.96 -2.73
CA PRO A 58 -0.74 -22.12 -1.89
C PRO A 58 0.45 -21.84 -0.96
N LYS A 59 0.59 -22.61 0.11
CA LYS A 59 1.77 -22.58 1.00
C LYS A 59 2.92 -23.42 0.39
N PRO A 60 4.19 -23.10 0.71
CA PRO A 60 4.68 -22.01 1.55
C PRO A 60 4.62 -20.65 0.82
N ARG A 61 4.26 -19.58 1.55
CA ARG A 61 4.01 -18.24 0.98
C ARG A 61 5.10 -17.22 1.29
N MET A 62 5.96 -17.54 2.26
CA MET A 62 6.97 -16.63 2.78
C MET A 62 8.26 -17.39 3.04
N THR A 63 9.39 -16.72 2.87
CA THR A 63 10.71 -17.22 3.23
C THR A 63 11.65 -16.09 3.56
N GLU A 64 12.56 -16.33 4.49
CA GLU A 64 13.65 -15.41 4.78
C GLU A 64 14.70 -15.46 3.67
N VAL A 65 15.31 -14.31 3.42
CA VAL A 65 16.45 -14.11 2.53
C VAL A 65 17.46 -13.19 3.22
N PRO A 66 18.74 -13.19 2.83
CA PRO A 66 19.72 -12.28 3.40
C PRO A 66 19.25 -10.81 3.34
N GLY A 67 19.13 -10.18 4.51
CA GLY A 67 18.72 -8.79 4.65
C GLY A 67 17.22 -8.50 4.45
N GLY A 68 16.37 -9.53 4.40
CA GLY A 68 14.95 -9.30 4.24
C GLY A 68 14.08 -10.55 4.16
N MET A 69 12.93 -10.40 3.56
CA MET A 69 11.93 -11.45 3.40
C MET A 69 11.36 -11.46 1.98
N MET A 70 11.07 -12.63 1.48
CA MET A 70 10.35 -12.80 0.22
C MET A 70 8.98 -13.43 0.46
N ASN A 71 7.95 -12.90 -0.18
CA ASN A 71 6.59 -13.39 -0.04
C ASN A 71 5.86 -13.52 -1.37
N SER A 72 4.91 -14.43 -1.40
CA SER A 72 3.90 -14.57 -2.44
C SER A 72 2.57 -14.95 -1.80
N VAL A 73 2.01 -14.05 -0.98
CA VAL A 73 0.75 -14.28 -0.27
C VAL A 73 -0.42 -14.37 -1.24
N GLY A 74 -0.39 -13.61 -2.35
CA GLY A 74 -1.45 -13.61 -3.36
C GLY A 74 -2.70 -12.86 -2.91
N LEU A 75 -2.52 -11.74 -2.21
CA LEU A 75 -3.60 -10.85 -1.76
C LEU A 75 -4.73 -11.56 -1.02
N GLN A 76 -4.42 -12.61 -0.22
CA GLN A 76 -5.43 -13.26 0.61
C GLN A 76 -6.20 -12.22 1.44
N ASN A 77 -7.53 -12.24 1.33
CA ASN A 77 -8.41 -11.33 2.05
C ASN A 77 -9.82 -11.92 2.20
N PRO A 78 -10.61 -11.46 3.17
CA PRO A 78 -11.95 -11.97 3.44
C PRO A 78 -13.06 -11.35 2.57
N GLY A 79 -12.72 -10.40 1.68
CA GLY A 79 -13.68 -9.54 0.99
C GLY A 79 -14.12 -8.34 1.84
N VAL A 80 -14.58 -7.27 1.18
CA VAL A 80 -14.91 -5.99 1.87
C VAL A 80 -16.01 -6.15 2.91
N ARG A 81 -17.06 -6.95 2.64
CA ARG A 81 -18.19 -7.13 3.58
C ARG A 81 -17.75 -7.78 4.88
N ALA A 82 -16.96 -8.85 4.82
CA ALA A 82 -16.43 -9.50 6.02
C ALA A 82 -15.43 -8.60 6.73
N PHE A 83 -14.56 -7.90 5.99
CA PHE A 83 -13.64 -6.92 6.54
C PHE A 83 -14.36 -5.82 7.32
N ALA A 84 -15.42 -5.22 6.76
CA ALA A 84 -16.20 -4.16 7.41
C ALA A 84 -16.87 -4.66 8.69
N ASN A 85 -17.41 -5.87 8.69
CA ASN A 85 -18.06 -6.47 9.86
C ASN A 85 -17.07 -6.85 10.96
N GLU A 86 -15.92 -7.45 10.63
CA GLU A 86 -14.97 -8.00 11.59
C GLU A 86 -14.00 -6.96 12.13
N SER A 87 -13.47 -6.11 11.24
CA SER A 87 -12.43 -5.13 11.59
C SER A 87 -12.96 -3.71 11.72
N GLY A 88 -14.11 -3.39 11.12
CA GLY A 88 -14.72 -2.06 11.10
C GLY A 88 -14.92 -1.45 12.49
N PRO A 89 -15.47 -2.15 13.49
CA PRO A 89 -15.66 -1.58 14.82
C PRO A 89 -14.35 -1.10 15.46
N TYR A 90 -13.28 -1.91 15.39
CA TYR A 90 -11.96 -1.53 15.89
C TYR A 90 -11.35 -0.35 15.12
N LEU A 91 -11.46 -0.38 13.79
CA LEU A 91 -10.88 0.66 12.93
C LEU A 91 -11.61 1.99 13.09
N SER A 92 -12.94 1.96 13.26
CA SER A 92 -13.73 3.15 13.58
C SER A 92 -13.33 3.76 14.93
N GLU A 93 -13.19 2.93 15.99
CA GLU A 93 -12.70 3.41 17.30
C GLU A 93 -11.30 4.04 17.19
N LEU A 94 -10.44 3.50 16.32
CA LEU A 94 -9.11 4.03 16.10
C LEU A 94 -9.14 5.42 15.44
N THR A 95 -10.10 5.66 14.53
CA THR A 95 -10.29 7.00 13.96
C THR A 95 -10.78 8.02 15.00
N ASP A 96 -11.61 7.62 15.94
CA ASP A 96 -12.06 8.48 17.06
C ASP A 96 -10.88 8.88 17.97
N LYS A 97 -9.82 8.06 18.00
CA LYS A 97 -8.56 8.35 18.71
C LYS A 97 -7.58 9.21 17.87
N GLY A 98 -7.98 9.64 16.68
CA GLY A 98 -7.21 10.52 15.80
C GLY A 98 -6.13 9.84 14.96
N THR A 99 -6.22 8.52 14.75
CA THR A 99 -5.40 7.81 13.78
C THR A 99 -6.19 7.62 12.49
N ALA A 100 -5.71 8.14 11.38
CA ALA A 100 -6.37 7.99 10.10
C ALA A 100 -6.32 6.53 9.63
N VAL A 101 -7.40 6.03 9.05
CA VAL A 101 -7.43 4.69 8.46
C VAL A 101 -7.58 4.81 6.94
N ILE A 102 -6.62 4.22 6.22
CA ILE A 102 -6.58 4.13 4.77
C ILE A 102 -6.94 2.69 4.40
N CYS A 103 -8.09 2.48 3.77
CA CYS A 103 -8.49 1.14 3.34
C CYS A 103 -7.90 0.81 1.97
N GLN A 104 -7.09 -0.26 1.88
CA GLN A 104 -6.50 -0.65 0.62
C GLN A 104 -7.47 -1.51 -0.20
N VAL A 105 -7.65 -1.13 -1.46
CA VAL A 105 -8.53 -1.76 -2.45
C VAL A 105 -7.73 -2.67 -3.38
N ALA A 106 -8.24 -3.87 -3.64
CA ALA A 106 -7.65 -4.83 -4.55
C ALA A 106 -8.68 -5.31 -5.59
N GLY A 107 -8.23 -5.54 -6.82
CA GLY A 107 -9.03 -6.07 -7.92
C GLY A 107 -8.15 -6.80 -8.92
N HIS A 108 -8.73 -7.71 -9.72
CA HIS A 108 -8.10 -8.37 -10.86
C HIS A 108 -8.53 -7.78 -12.20
N SER A 109 -9.57 -6.95 -12.20
CA SER A 109 -10.04 -6.17 -13.34
C SER A 109 -10.47 -4.79 -12.88
N ILE A 110 -10.71 -3.89 -13.83
CA ILE A 110 -11.21 -2.53 -13.54
C ILE A 110 -12.56 -2.61 -12.81
N GLU A 111 -13.45 -3.50 -13.25
CA GLU A 111 -14.78 -3.71 -12.66
C GLU A 111 -14.66 -4.20 -11.21
N GLU A 112 -13.70 -5.06 -10.90
CA GLU A 112 -13.46 -5.54 -9.54
C GLU A 112 -12.93 -4.42 -8.62
N TYR A 113 -12.05 -3.53 -9.13
CA TYR A 113 -11.62 -2.34 -8.38
C TYR A 113 -12.79 -1.42 -8.07
N VAL A 114 -13.62 -1.12 -9.07
CA VAL A 114 -14.82 -0.29 -8.91
C VAL A 114 -15.76 -0.90 -7.89
N ALA A 115 -16.11 -2.18 -8.04
CA ALA A 115 -17.02 -2.87 -7.12
C ALA A 115 -16.49 -2.92 -5.67
N ALA A 116 -15.17 -3.17 -5.50
CA ALA A 116 -14.58 -3.16 -4.18
C ALA A 116 -14.57 -1.75 -3.55
N LEU A 117 -14.30 -0.72 -4.34
CA LEU A 117 -14.29 0.66 -3.89
C LEU A 117 -15.70 1.15 -3.52
N GLU A 118 -16.73 0.80 -4.30
CA GLU A 118 -18.14 1.08 -3.97
C GLU A 118 -18.54 0.49 -2.61
N LEU A 119 -18.18 -0.79 -2.38
CA LEU A 119 -18.44 -1.44 -1.10
C LEU A 119 -17.67 -0.79 0.06
N PHE A 120 -16.44 -0.38 -0.14
CA PHE A 120 -15.67 0.34 0.88
C PHE A 120 -16.27 1.70 1.18
N ASP A 121 -16.68 2.46 0.17
CA ASP A 121 -17.28 3.80 0.36
C ASP A 121 -18.62 3.70 1.12
N GLU A 122 -19.41 2.65 0.84
CA GLU A 122 -20.68 2.37 1.53
C GLU A 122 -20.48 1.88 2.97
N LEU A 123 -19.61 0.86 3.17
CA LEU A 123 -19.52 0.12 4.43
C LEU A 123 -18.47 0.64 5.40
N CYS A 124 -17.53 1.48 4.94
CA CYS A 124 -16.46 2.05 5.75
C CYS A 124 -16.49 3.59 5.74
N PRO A 125 -17.59 4.24 6.19
CA PRO A 125 -17.69 5.70 6.17
C PRO A 125 -16.63 6.39 7.06
N TRP A 126 -16.11 5.68 8.05
CA TRP A 126 -15.01 6.10 8.93
C TRP A 126 -13.63 6.13 8.24
N ALA A 127 -13.44 5.48 7.11
CA ALA A 127 -12.16 5.50 6.39
C ALA A 127 -11.81 6.93 5.95
N ALA A 128 -10.58 7.36 6.21
CA ALA A 128 -10.08 8.68 5.83
C ALA A 128 -9.75 8.77 4.33
N ALA A 129 -9.32 7.66 3.73
CA ALA A 129 -8.97 7.54 2.32
C ALA A 129 -9.04 6.09 1.85
N PHE A 130 -8.96 5.91 0.54
CA PHE A 130 -8.78 4.60 -0.09
C PHE A 130 -7.46 4.54 -0.85
N GLU A 131 -6.80 3.37 -0.87
CA GLU A 131 -5.55 3.15 -1.60
C GLU A 131 -5.74 2.04 -2.64
N LEU A 132 -5.70 2.36 -3.92
CA LEU A 132 -5.75 1.37 -5.00
C LEU A 132 -4.40 0.64 -5.10
N ASN A 133 -4.39 -0.67 -4.94
CA ASN A 133 -3.19 -1.47 -5.11
C ASN A 133 -3.06 -1.95 -6.56
N VAL A 134 -2.57 -1.12 -7.46
CA VAL A 134 -2.39 -1.45 -8.89
C VAL A 134 -1.14 -2.28 -9.18
N SER A 135 -0.37 -2.63 -8.16
CA SER A 135 0.93 -3.30 -8.31
C SER A 135 0.86 -4.84 -8.38
N CYS A 136 -0.32 -5.43 -8.55
CA CYS A 136 -0.46 -6.89 -8.64
C CYS A 136 -0.01 -7.41 -10.02
N PRO A 137 1.04 -8.26 -10.11
CA PRO A 137 1.59 -8.73 -11.38
C PRO A 137 0.69 -9.73 -12.13
N ASN A 138 -0.43 -10.14 -11.56
CA ASN A 138 -1.26 -11.24 -12.07
C ASN A 138 -2.47 -10.76 -12.88
N ILE A 139 -2.57 -9.47 -13.20
CA ILE A 139 -3.71 -8.91 -13.90
C ILE A 139 -3.28 -8.51 -15.30
N ALA A 140 -3.63 -9.33 -16.25
CA ALA A 140 -3.38 -9.08 -17.65
C ALA A 140 -4.63 -8.47 -18.32
N CYS A 141 -4.68 -7.14 -18.44
CA CYS A 141 -5.39 -6.55 -19.56
C CYS A 141 -4.42 -6.50 -20.74
N GLY A 142 -4.66 -7.31 -21.77
CA GLY A 142 -3.84 -7.31 -22.98
C GLY A 142 -2.39 -7.77 -22.81
N GLY A 143 -2.06 -8.56 -21.77
CA GLY A 143 -0.73 -9.16 -21.55
C GLY A 143 0.24 -8.37 -20.66
N ALA A 144 -0.10 -7.18 -20.19
CA ALA A 144 0.66 -6.43 -19.19
C ALA A 144 -0.16 -6.25 -17.91
N ALA A 145 0.50 -6.26 -16.74
CA ALA A 145 -0.15 -5.90 -15.47
C ALA A 145 -0.61 -4.44 -15.54
N MET A 146 -1.86 -4.14 -15.18
CA MET A 146 -2.47 -2.80 -15.28
C MET A 146 -1.61 -1.70 -14.67
N GLY A 147 -0.99 -1.95 -13.54
CA GLY A 147 -0.09 -0.99 -12.88
C GLY A 147 1.34 -0.95 -13.40
N SER A 148 1.68 -1.65 -14.49
CA SER A 148 3.04 -1.67 -15.06
C SER A 148 3.21 -0.74 -16.25
N THR A 149 2.14 -0.12 -16.73
CA THR A 149 2.14 0.88 -17.78
C THR A 149 1.36 2.12 -17.36
N PRO A 150 1.73 3.32 -17.88
CA PRO A 150 0.98 4.55 -17.60
C PRO A 150 -0.49 4.45 -18.02
N GLU A 151 -0.76 3.86 -19.18
CA GLU A 151 -2.10 3.71 -19.74
C GLU A 151 -2.97 2.83 -18.86
N GLY A 152 -2.47 1.65 -18.46
CA GLY A 152 -3.23 0.72 -17.61
C GLY A 152 -3.49 1.26 -16.20
N ALA A 153 -2.52 1.96 -15.60
CA ALA A 153 -2.70 2.62 -14.33
C ALA A 153 -3.73 3.77 -14.42
N ALA A 154 -3.65 4.57 -15.48
CA ALA A 154 -4.60 5.64 -15.76
C ALA A 154 -6.04 5.13 -15.96
N GLU A 155 -6.24 4.01 -16.64
CA GLU A 155 -7.56 3.41 -16.84
C GLU A 155 -8.21 3.00 -15.52
N VAL A 156 -7.46 2.35 -14.62
CA VAL A 156 -7.95 2.00 -13.28
C VAL A 156 -8.33 3.26 -12.50
N MET A 157 -7.45 4.27 -12.49
CA MET A 157 -7.69 5.51 -11.76
C MET A 157 -8.93 6.24 -12.29
N ARG A 158 -9.05 6.40 -13.60
CA ARG A 158 -10.17 7.04 -14.28
C ARG A 158 -11.51 6.36 -13.96
N ALA A 159 -11.53 5.02 -13.89
CA ALA A 159 -12.72 4.27 -13.56
C ALA A 159 -13.11 4.40 -12.07
N CYS A 160 -12.12 4.42 -11.18
CA CYS A 160 -12.35 4.49 -9.73
C CYS A 160 -12.64 5.91 -9.23
N ARG A 161 -12.09 6.96 -9.88
CA ARG A 161 -12.21 8.34 -9.39
C ARG A 161 -13.67 8.81 -9.16
N PRO A 162 -14.64 8.53 -10.04
CA PRO A 162 -16.01 8.98 -9.85
C PRO A 162 -16.78 8.25 -8.73
N VAL A 163 -16.26 7.11 -8.24
CA VAL A 163 -16.94 6.25 -7.26
C VAL A 163 -16.97 6.89 -5.86
N THR A 164 -15.92 7.60 -5.48
CA THR A 164 -15.80 8.19 -4.14
C THR A 164 -15.36 9.65 -4.20
N LYS A 165 -15.74 10.42 -3.19
CA LYS A 165 -15.25 11.79 -2.96
C LYS A 165 -14.10 11.86 -1.97
N LYS A 166 -13.81 10.75 -1.30
CA LYS A 166 -12.67 10.66 -0.38
C LYS A 166 -11.36 10.69 -1.16
N PRO A 167 -10.25 11.06 -0.50
CA PRO A 167 -8.92 10.96 -1.10
C PRO A 167 -8.67 9.55 -1.63
N LEU A 168 -8.19 9.48 -2.88
CA LEU A 168 -7.90 8.24 -3.58
C LEU A 168 -6.41 8.16 -3.87
N LEU A 169 -5.74 7.30 -3.14
CA LEU A 169 -4.31 7.05 -3.22
C LEU A 169 -4.01 5.88 -4.15
N VAL A 170 -2.80 5.80 -4.69
CA VAL A 170 -2.40 4.67 -5.52
C VAL A 170 -1.07 4.11 -5.07
N LYS A 171 -1.03 2.79 -4.75
CA LYS A 171 0.21 2.07 -4.45
C LYS A 171 0.81 1.50 -5.72
N MET A 172 2.04 1.93 -6.01
CA MET A 172 2.72 1.69 -7.26
C MET A 172 3.65 0.48 -7.23
N ALA A 173 3.72 -0.25 -8.34
CA ALA A 173 4.77 -1.22 -8.61
C ALA A 173 6.12 -0.52 -8.85
N PRO A 174 7.28 -1.15 -8.53
CA PRO A 174 8.60 -0.53 -8.71
C PRO A 174 9.07 -0.54 -10.17
N VAL A 175 8.23 -0.08 -11.08
CA VAL A 175 8.51 -0.04 -12.53
C VAL A 175 8.02 1.28 -13.14
N ARG A 176 8.80 1.89 -14.02
CA ARG A 176 8.44 3.11 -14.78
C ARG A 176 7.76 4.20 -13.92
N LEU A 177 8.24 4.35 -12.70
CA LEU A 177 7.55 5.13 -11.67
C LEU A 177 7.22 6.58 -12.07
N PRO A 178 8.15 7.38 -12.65
CA PRO A 178 7.84 8.76 -13.00
C PRO A 178 6.72 8.89 -14.06
N GLU A 179 6.71 8.01 -15.05
CA GLU A 179 5.71 8.04 -16.12
C GLU A 179 4.33 7.62 -15.61
N ILE A 180 4.28 6.54 -14.81
CA ILE A 180 3.04 6.06 -14.18
C ILE A 180 2.51 7.10 -13.19
N ALA A 181 3.38 7.72 -12.40
CA ALA A 181 3.00 8.75 -11.43
C ALA A 181 2.31 9.94 -12.10
N ARG A 182 2.87 10.47 -13.21
CA ARG A 182 2.25 11.55 -13.98
C ARG A 182 0.89 11.16 -14.56
N ALA A 183 0.77 9.93 -15.05
CA ALA A 183 -0.50 9.45 -15.59
C ALA A 183 -1.58 9.32 -14.50
N LEU A 184 -1.22 8.86 -13.31
CA LEU A 184 -2.13 8.77 -12.16
C LEU A 184 -2.55 10.16 -11.65
N GLU A 185 -1.62 11.10 -11.54
CA GLU A 185 -1.91 12.49 -11.18
C GLU A 185 -2.85 13.15 -12.18
N ALA A 186 -2.63 12.95 -13.48
CA ALA A 186 -3.49 13.48 -14.55
C ALA A 186 -4.93 12.94 -14.48
N GLU A 187 -5.13 11.73 -13.97
CA GLU A 187 -6.46 11.11 -13.77
C GLU A 187 -7.06 11.38 -12.39
N GLY A 188 -6.44 12.24 -11.59
CA GLY A 188 -6.98 12.73 -10.32
C GLY A 188 -6.67 11.86 -9.11
N ALA A 189 -5.52 11.17 -9.07
CA ALA A 189 -4.99 10.63 -7.84
C ALA A 189 -4.65 11.77 -6.86
N ASP A 190 -5.02 11.60 -5.60
CA ASP A 190 -4.76 12.60 -4.55
C ASP A 190 -3.39 12.40 -3.87
N GLY A 191 -2.79 11.22 -4.02
CA GLY A 191 -1.47 10.89 -3.49
C GLY A 191 -0.98 9.53 -3.96
N LEU A 192 0.32 9.29 -3.80
CA LEU A 192 0.97 8.06 -4.25
C LEU A 192 1.68 7.36 -3.10
N THR A 193 1.66 6.02 -3.11
CA THR A 193 2.47 5.18 -2.20
C THR A 193 3.55 4.46 -3.00
N VAL A 194 4.80 4.77 -2.70
CA VAL A 194 6.01 4.30 -3.40
C VAL A 194 6.94 3.64 -2.40
N ILE A 195 7.15 2.34 -2.48
CA ILE A 195 6.88 1.35 -3.52
C ILE A 195 6.22 0.09 -2.94
N ASN A 196 5.69 -0.78 -3.80
CA ASN A 196 5.42 -2.17 -3.44
C ASN A 196 6.73 -3.00 -3.47
N SER A 197 6.67 -4.26 -3.01
CA SER A 197 7.80 -5.18 -2.99
C SER A 197 8.41 -5.39 -4.38
N ILE A 198 9.74 -5.57 -4.42
CA ILE A 198 10.49 -5.80 -5.66
C ILE A 198 10.45 -7.29 -6.02
N PRO A 199 10.18 -7.67 -7.28
CA PRO A 199 10.22 -9.08 -7.69
C PRO A 199 11.57 -9.73 -7.44
N GLY A 200 11.55 -10.89 -6.81
CA GLY A 200 12.75 -11.70 -6.53
C GLY A 200 12.49 -13.19 -6.64
N MET A 201 13.55 -13.99 -6.56
CA MET A 201 13.51 -15.44 -6.56
C MET A 201 14.48 -16.00 -5.52
N ALA A 202 14.04 -17.01 -4.76
CA ALA A 202 14.90 -17.77 -3.85
C ALA A 202 14.76 -19.27 -4.12
N ILE A 203 15.89 -19.93 -4.37
CA ILE A 203 15.96 -21.35 -4.66
C ILE A 203 16.66 -22.07 -3.50
N ASP A 204 16.07 -23.16 -3.05
CA ASP A 204 16.73 -24.14 -2.20
C ASP A 204 17.61 -25.04 -3.09
N VAL A 205 18.92 -24.93 -2.94
CA VAL A 205 19.89 -25.67 -3.78
C VAL A 205 19.89 -27.19 -3.52
N HIS A 206 19.42 -27.60 -2.34
CA HIS A 206 19.35 -29.03 -1.99
C HIS A 206 18.12 -29.69 -2.60
N THR A 207 16.96 -29.03 -2.51
CA THR A 207 15.71 -29.54 -3.09
C THR A 207 15.55 -29.13 -4.55
N ARG A 208 16.33 -28.16 -5.05
CA ARG A 208 16.29 -27.57 -6.41
C ARG A 208 14.91 -26.99 -6.74
N ARG A 209 14.22 -26.44 -5.73
CA ARG A 209 12.90 -25.86 -5.87
C ARG A 209 12.88 -24.43 -5.32
N SER A 210 11.90 -23.65 -5.73
CA SER A 210 11.62 -22.36 -5.10
C SER A 210 11.33 -22.57 -3.61
N LYS A 211 11.81 -21.65 -2.76
CA LYS A 211 11.53 -21.67 -1.31
C LYS A 211 10.08 -21.28 -0.98
N ILE A 212 9.35 -20.74 -1.95
CA ILE A 212 7.91 -20.43 -1.85
C ILE A 212 7.15 -21.17 -2.96
N SER A 213 5.81 -21.24 -2.82
CA SER A 213 4.95 -22.00 -3.75
C SER A 213 4.92 -21.46 -5.19
N ARG A 214 5.36 -20.22 -5.40
CA ARG A 214 5.51 -19.61 -6.73
C ARG A 214 6.97 -19.49 -7.10
N PRO A 215 7.33 -19.46 -8.39
CA PRO A 215 8.73 -19.27 -8.82
C PRO A 215 9.33 -17.96 -8.31
N THR A 216 8.54 -16.91 -8.28
CA THR A 216 8.95 -15.57 -7.83
C THR A 216 8.03 -15.06 -6.72
N GLY A 217 8.52 -14.08 -5.96
CA GLY A 217 7.77 -13.38 -4.93
C GLY A 217 8.26 -11.95 -4.77
N GLY A 218 7.54 -11.18 -3.96
CA GLY A 218 7.93 -9.82 -3.61
C GLY A 218 8.96 -9.81 -2.49
N LEU A 219 10.08 -9.15 -2.74
CA LEU A 219 11.17 -8.92 -1.78
C LEU A 219 10.86 -7.68 -0.94
N SER A 220 11.06 -7.74 0.36
CA SER A 220 10.88 -6.67 1.34
C SER A 220 11.95 -6.73 2.42
N GLY A 221 12.05 -5.69 3.24
CA GLY A 221 13.00 -5.60 4.35
C GLY A 221 14.06 -4.53 4.14
N PRO A 222 14.99 -4.37 5.12
CA PRO A 222 15.95 -3.27 5.15
C PRO A 222 16.82 -3.14 3.90
N LEU A 223 17.13 -4.25 3.25
CA LEU A 223 17.91 -4.24 2.00
C LEU A 223 17.29 -3.38 0.88
N LEU A 224 15.98 -3.13 0.92
CA LEU A 224 15.29 -2.33 -0.08
C LEU A 224 15.34 -0.83 0.19
N HIS A 225 15.68 -0.41 1.41
CA HIS A 225 15.58 0.98 1.82
C HIS A 225 16.28 1.96 0.87
N PRO A 226 17.56 1.82 0.53
CA PRO A 226 18.24 2.76 -0.37
C PRO A 226 17.67 2.76 -1.80
N ILE A 227 17.08 1.63 -2.24
CA ILE A 227 16.42 1.54 -3.53
C ILE A 227 15.11 2.31 -3.50
N ALA A 228 14.32 2.12 -2.43
CA ALA A 228 13.05 2.79 -2.23
C ALA A 228 13.22 4.31 -2.07
N VAL A 229 14.22 4.77 -1.31
CA VAL A 229 14.55 6.21 -1.15
C VAL A 229 14.81 6.86 -2.50
N ARG A 230 15.63 6.24 -3.37
CA ARG A 230 15.89 6.74 -4.72
C ARG A 230 14.57 6.81 -5.53
N MET A 231 13.77 5.76 -5.50
CA MET A 231 12.52 5.69 -6.26
C MET A 231 11.51 6.74 -5.78
N VAL A 232 11.41 6.98 -4.48
CA VAL A 232 10.58 8.03 -3.89
C VAL A 232 11.05 9.40 -4.37
N TRP A 233 12.36 9.66 -4.31
CA TRP A 233 12.93 10.91 -4.80
C TRP A 233 12.59 11.15 -6.28
N GLU A 234 12.75 10.14 -7.15
CA GLU A 234 12.41 10.24 -8.59
C GLU A 234 10.93 10.58 -8.82
N VAL A 235 10.02 9.99 -8.04
CA VAL A 235 8.58 10.27 -8.13
C VAL A 235 8.27 11.67 -7.63
N CYS A 236 8.84 12.10 -6.50
CA CYS A 236 8.64 13.45 -5.96
C CYS A 236 9.14 14.56 -6.90
N GLN A 237 10.08 14.25 -7.81
CA GLN A 237 10.50 15.20 -8.87
C GLN A 237 9.56 15.19 -10.08
N ALA A 238 8.64 14.24 -10.17
CA ALA A 238 7.82 14.02 -11.35
C ALA A 238 6.37 14.50 -11.20
N VAL A 239 5.88 14.67 -9.97
CA VAL A 239 4.48 15.01 -9.65
C VAL A 239 4.42 16.05 -8.53
N ASP A 240 3.29 16.77 -8.45
CA ASP A 240 3.00 17.75 -7.40
C ASP A 240 2.19 17.14 -6.22
N ILE A 241 1.48 16.03 -6.46
CA ILE A 241 0.71 15.34 -5.41
C ILE A 241 1.64 14.67 -4.38
N PRO A 242 1.20 14.56 -3.11
CA PRO A 242 2.05 14.05 -2.05
C PRO A 242 2.36 12.56 -2.20
N VAL A 243 3.56 12.18 -1.78
CA VAL A 243 4.09 10.81 -1.84
C VAL A 243 4.28 10.24 -0.43
N CYS A 244 3.80 9.01 -0.21
CA CYS A 244 4.15 8.17 0.92
C CYS A 244 5.32 7.25 0.53
N GLY A 245 6.48 7.39 1.18
CA GLY A 245 7.64 6.53 0.91
C GLY A 245 7.51 5.22 1.67
N VAL A 246 7.72 4.08 1.02
CA VAL A 246 7.60 2.74 1.63
C VAL A 246 8.75 1.85 1.19
N GLY A 247 9.42 1.22 2.15
CA GLY A 247 10.43 0.19 1.89
C GLY A 247 11.57 0.18 2.90
N GLY A 248 11.63 -0.87 3.70
CA GLY A 248 12.77 -1.20 4.55
C GLY A 248 13.03 -0.27 5.75
N VAL A 249 12.06 0.50 6.18
CA VAL A 249 12.14 1.36 7.38
C VAL A 249 12.28 0.48 8.63
N MET A 250 13.31 0.73 9.41
CA MET A 250 13.62 0.04 10.67
C MET A 250 13.79 1.02 11.83
N THR A 251 14.10 2.28 11.53
CA THR A 251 14.41 3.33 12.52
C THR A 251 13.71 4.63 12.14
N GLY A 252 13.69 5.58 13.09
CA GLY A 252 13.22 6.94 12.79
C GLY A 252 14.13 7.70 11.80
N GLU A 253 15.40 7.32 11.70
CA GLU A 253 16.32 7.89 10.72
C GLU A 253 15.95 7.46 9.29
N ASP A 254 15.59 6.18 9.09
CA ASP A 254 15.10 5.69 7.79
C ASP A 254 13.82 6.44 7.38
N ALA A 255 12.90 6.67 8.32
CA ALA A 255 11.70 7.46 8.04
C ALA A 255 12.05 8.91 7.65
N ALA A 256 13.02 9.51 8.33
CA ALA A 256 13.50 10.86 8.00
C ALA A 256 14.17 10.92 6.62
N GLU A 257 14.88 9.88 6.16
CA GLU A 257 15.43 9.81 4.81
C GLU A 257 14.34 9.90 3.74
N PHE A 258 13.21 9.21 3.91
CA PHE A 258 12.08 9.36 2.98
C PHE A 258 11.52 10.79 2.95
N ILE A 259 11.38 11.43 4.10
CA ILE A 259 10.92 12.82 4.17
C ILE A 259 11.92 13.76 3.47
N LEU A 260 13.22 13.57 3.69
CA LEU A 260 14.27 14.34 3.01
C LEU A 260 14.32 14.07 1.50
N ALA A 261 13.94 12.88 1.06
CA ALA A 261 13.77 12.55 -0.36
C ALA A 261 12.52 13.20 -1.01
N GLY A 262 11.65 13.84 -0.20
CA GLY A 262 10.47 14.56 -0.66
C GLY A 262 9.14 13.93 -0.28
N ALA A 263 9.13 12.75 0.39
CA ALA A 263 7.90 12.15 0.86
C ALA A 263 7.23 13.00 1.96
N ARG A 264 5.91 12.87 2.09
CA ARG A 264 5.12 13.46 3.18
C ARG A 264 4.82 12.48 4.29
N LEU A 265 4.79 11.17 3.97
CA LEU A 265 4.59 10.08 4.91
C LEU A 265 5.68 9.03 4.76
N SER A 266 5.91 8.27 5.86
CA SER A 266 6.74 7.08 5.89
C SER A 266 6.12 6.04 6.83
N PRO A 267 6.10 4.74 6.49
CA PRO A 267 5.70 3.68 7.39
C PRO A 267 6.79 3.31 8.39
#